data_f6960ef35982a680239734d3a0eb9431
#
_entry.id   f6960ef35982a680239734d3a0eb9431
#
_cell.length_a   1.000
_cell.length_b   1.000
_cell.length_c   1.000
_cell.angle_alpha   90.00
_cell.angle_beta   90.00
_cell.angle_gamma   90.00
#
_symmetry.space_group_name_H-M   'P 1'
#
loop_
_entity.id
_entity.type
_entity.pdbx_description
1 polymer ?
#
loop_
_entity_poly.entity_id
_entity_poly.type
_entity_poly.pdbx_seq_one_letter_code
_entity_poly.pdbx_strand_id
1 'polypeptide(L)'
;MHQANLDSNTIISFYPIKVKLRVPLKVKESLDKFPLAEDQIISPDDEYFIAEFTLQITQDLIHWIYSLGSDVVVLAPTQLREFVRNEISSTLHEYRLV
;
A
#
# COMPACT_ATOMS: atom_id res chain seq x y z
N MET A 1 -16.19 7.32 -20.34
CA MET A 1 -15.93 6.95 -19.89
C MET A 1 -15.38 6.53 -19.51
N HIS A 2 -15.26 6.71 -19.53
CA HIS A 2 -14.84 6.26 -19.16
C HIS A 2 -14.42 5.58 -18.65
N GLN A 3 -14.29 5.45 -18.73
CA GLN A 3 -13.92 4.82 -18.28
C GLN A 3 -13.48 4.03 -17.91
N ALA A 4 -13.79 4.32 -18.50
CA ALA A 4 -13.51 3.49 -18.10
C ALA A 4 -12.52 2.86 -17.80
N ASN A 5 -12.10 3.07 -17.71
CA ASN A 5 -11.13 2.36 -17.44
C ASN A 5 -10.67 1.85 -16.24
N LEU A 6 -10.63 1.33 -15.96
CA LEU A 6 -10.55 0.47 -14.83
C LEU A 6 -9.27 -0.30 -14.80
N ASP A 7 -8.23 0.39 -15.02
CA ASP A 7 -6.90 -0.13 -14.87
C ASP A 7 -6.32 0.46 -13.59
N SER A 8 -5.02 0.37 -13.39
CA SER A 8 -4.37 0.87 -12.20
C SER A 8 -4.58 2.35 -11.98
N ASN A 9 -4.95 3.09 -13.02
CA ASN A 9 -5.18 4.53 -12.89
C ASN A 9 -6.43 4.84 -12.07
N THR A 10 -7.36 3.90 -11.95
CA THR A 10 -8.57 4.12 -11.20
C THR A 10 -8.33 4.22 -9.70
N ILE A 11 -7.18 3.71 -9.21
CA ILE A 11 -6.85 3.77 -7.79
C ILE A 11 -6.02 4.99 -7.45
N ILE A 12 -5.43 5.64 -8.44
CA ILE A 12 -4.62 6.82 -8.23
C ILE A 12 -5.52 7.98 -7.81
N SER A 13 -5.17 8.64 -6.73
CA SER A 13 -5.97 9.74 -6.21
C SER A 13 -5.37 11.08 -6.61
N PHE A 14 -6.25 12.09 -6.79
CA PHE A 14 -5.83 13.46 -7.05
C PHE A 14 -5.66 14.24 -5.75
N TYR A 15 -6.09 13.66 -4.63
CA TYR A 15 -6.06 14.31 -3.33
C TYR A 15 -5.30 13.43 -2.35
N PRO A 16 -4.64 14.04 -1.36
CA PRO A 16 -4.03 13.25 -0.29
C PRO A 16 -5.09 12.45 0.45
N ILE A 17 -4.78 11.20 0.73
CA ILE A 17 -5.69 10.27 1.40
C ILE A 17 -4.93 9.63 2.56
N LYS A 18 -5.62 9.39 3.66
CA LYS A 18 -5.03 8.70 4.80
C LYS A 18 -4.78 7.25 4.42
N VAL A 19 -3.52 6.84 4.50
CA VAL A 19 -3.10 5.48 4.21
C VAL A 19 -2.62 4.84 5.51
N LYS A 20 -2.96 3.58 5.70
CA LYS A 20 -2.57 2.83 6.88
C LYS A 20 -1.99 1.50 6.43
N LEU A 21 -0.76 1.21 6.87
CA LEU A 21 -0.05 0.01 6.51
C LEU A 21 0.41 -0.73 7.74
N ARG A 22 0.38 -2.07 7.72
CA ARG A 22 1.02 -2.88 8.73
C ARG A 22 2.41 -3.23 8.20
N VAL A 23 3.45 -2.98 8.98
CA VAL A 23 4.83 -3.16 8.54
C VAL A 23 5.65 -3.88 9.61
N PRO A 24 6.69 -4.63 9.21
CA PRO A 24 7.59 -5.24 10.18
C PRO A 24 8.63 -4.25 10.67
N LEU A 25 9.41 -4.66 11.67
CA LEU A 25 10.40 -3.78 12.29
C LEU A 25 11.38 -3.19 11.27
N LYS A 26 11.87 -4.00 10.33
CA LYS A 26 12.86 -3.49 9.37
C LYS A 26 12.31 -2.38 8.50
N VAL A 27 11.02 -2.47 8.14
CA VAL A 27 10.37 -1.41 7.35
C VAL A 27 10.11 -0.20 8.23
N LYS A 28 9.68 -0.43 9.47
CA LYS A 28 9.48 0.66 10.44
C LYS A 28 10.77 1.47 10.61
N GLU A 29 11.91 0.81 10.75
CA GLU A 29 13.18 1.49 10.90
C GLU A 29 13.54 2.32 9.67
N SER A 30 13.25 1.80 8.50
CA SER A 30 13.46 2.54 7.26
C SER A 30 12.56 3.77 7.18
N LEU A 31 11.30 3.63 7.58
CA LEU A 31 10.35 4.74 7.57
C LEU A 31 10.66 5.79 8.62
N ASP A 32 11.27 5.40 9.74
CA ASP A 32 11.73 6.36 10.74
C ASP A 32 12.82 7.29 10.16
N LYS A 33 13.67 6.73 9.31
CA LYS A 33 14.74 7.51 8.68
C LYS A 33 14.25 8.30 7.48
N PHE A 34 13.35 7.71 6.70
CA PHE A 34 12.85 8.30 5.47
C PHE A 34 11.33 8.23 5.45
N PRO A 35 10.66 9.15 6.16
CA PRO A 35 9.19 9.14 6.21
C PRO A 35 8.58 9.35 4.84
N LEU A 36 7.43 8.72 4.62
CA LEU A 36 6.69 8.86 3.37
C LEU A 36 5.93 10.18 3.29
N ALA A 37 5.57 10.74 4.43
CA ALA A 37 4.83 12.00 4.50
C ALA A 37 5.14 12.69 5.84
N GLU A 38 4.89 14.00 5.87
CA GLU A 38 5.21 14.79 7.06
C GLU A 38 4.38 14.40 8.28
N ASP A 39 3.17 13.92 8.05
CA ASP A 39 2.26 13.55 9.13
C ASP A 39 2.40 12.08 9.54
N GLN A 40 3.43 11.39 9.08
CA GLN A 40 3.60 9.98 9.36
C GLN A 40 3.69 9.70 10.86
N ILE A 41 2.88 8.75 11.31
CA ILE A 41 2.88 8.26 12.69
C ILE A 41 3.00 6.75 12.64
N ILE A 42 3.89 6.19 13.44
CA ILE A 42 4.06 4.74 13.52
C ILE A 42 3.81 4.31 14.96
N SER A 43 2.92 3.35 15.13
CA SER A 43 2.56 2.82 16.44
C SER A 43 2.71 1.31 16.47
N PRO A 44 2.98 0.73 17.65
CA PRO A 44 3.15 -0.73 17.76
C PRO A 44 1.80 -1.45 17.65
N ASP A 45 1.86 -2.69 17.12
CA ASP A 45 0.70 -3.56 16.99
C ASP A 45 1.18 -5.01 17.05
N ASP A 46 1.24 -5.57 18.25
CA ASP A 46 1.77 -6.92 18.49
C ASP A 46 3.20 -7.04 17.93
N GLU A 47 3.40 -7.95 16.98
CA GLU A 47 4.72 -8.17 16.38
C GLU A 47 5.02 -7.21 15.25
N TYR A 48 4.08 -6.33 14.94
CA TYR A 48 4.18 -5.42 13.80
C TYR A 48 4.03 -3.99 14.24
N PHE A 49 4.02 -3.12 13.26
CA PHE A 49 3.81 -1.68 13.48
C PHE A 49 2.78 -1.21 12.48
N ILE A 50 2.01 -0.20 12.88
CA ILE A 50 1.04 0.44 11.99
C ILE A 50 1.60 1.79 11.61
N ALA A 51 1.85 1.99 10.32
CA ALA A 51 2.29 3.27 9.79
C ALA A 51 1.08 3.97 9.19
N GLU A 52 0.87 5.20 9.61
CA GLU A 52 -0.27 6.02 9.18
C GLU A 52 0.24 7.33 8.63
N PHE A 53 -0.21 7.70 7.44
CA PHE A 53 0.24 8.94 6.80
C PHE A 53 -0.79 9.38 5.77
N THR A 54 -0.73 10.67 5.41
CA THR A 54 -1.62 11.23 4.40
C THR A 54 -0.81 11.53 3.17
N LEU A 55 -1.17 10.93 2.05
CA LEU A 55 -0.38 10.99 0.84
C LEU A 55 -1.28 10.76 -0.36
N GLN A 56 -0.93 11.40 -1.46
CA GLN A 56 -1.59 11.12 -2.72
C GLN A 56 -1.18 9.70 -3.17
N ILE A 57 -2.18 8.90 -3.56
CA ILE A 57 -1.88 7.55 -4.05
C ILE A 57 -1.38 7.67 -5.48
N THR A 58 -0.13 7.27 -5.69
CA THR A 58 0.55 7.35 -6.98
C THR A 58 1.04 5.97 -7.39
N GLN A 59 1.45 5.84 -8.64
CA GLN A 59 2.09 4.62 -9.12
C GLN A 59 3.34 4.31 -8.30
N ASP A 60 4.10 5.33 -7.92
CA ASP A 60 5.30 5.11 -7.13
C ASP A 60 4.98 4.48 -5.78
N LEU A 61 3.91 4.95 -5.12
CA LEU A 61 3.49 4.35 -3.85
C LEU A 61 3.07 2.91 -4.05
N ILE A 62 2.31 2.62 -5.10
CA ILE A 62 1.86 1.26 -5.39
C ILE A 62 3.05 0.35 -5.66
N HIS A 63 4.01 0.81 -6.46
CA HIS A 63 5.21 0.03 -6.76
C HIS A 63 6.05 -0.21 -5.50
N TRP A 64 6.14 0.79 -4.64
CA TRP A 64 6.87 0.64 -3.38
C TRP A 64 6.22 -0.44 -2.51
N ILE A 65 4.87 -0.43 -2.42
CA ILE A 65 4.15 -1.46 -1.67
C ILE A 65 4.45 -2.85 -2.24
N TYR A 66 4.38 -2.99 -3.57
CA TYR A 66 4.64 -4.28 -4.21
C TYR A 66 6.09 -4.74 -4.00
N SER A 67 7.03 -3.81 -3.98
CA SER A 67 8.44 -4.15 -3.82
C SER A 67 8.75 -4.79 -2.48
N LEU A 68 7.91 -4.54 -1.48
CA LEU A 68 8.09 -5.09 -0.14
C LEU A 68 7.33 -6.40 0.05
N GLY A 69 6.53 -6.79 -0.95
CA GLY A 69 5.86 -8.08 -0.96
C GLY A 69 5.00 -8.31 0.27
N SER A 70 5.17 -9.48 0.89
CA SER A 70 4.37 -9.85 2.05
C SER A 70 4.76 -9.10 3.33
N ASP A 71 5.83 -8.32 3.30
CA ASP A 71 6.27 -7.56 4.47
C ASP A 71 5.32 -6.42 4.80
N VAL A 72 4.55 -5.93 3.81
CA VAL A 72 3.66 -4.80 4.02
C VAL A 72 2.24 -5.20 3.65
N VAL A 73 1.29 -4.89 4.55
CA VAL A 73 -0.13 -5.15 4.31
C VAL A 73 -0.88 -3.83 4.37
N VAL A 74 -1.63 -3.54 3.32
CA VAL A 74 -2.46 -2.33 3.27
C VAL A 74 -3.69 -2.56 4.14
N LEU A 75 -3.90 -1.69 5.12
CA LEU A 75 -5.06 -1.75 5.99
C LEU A 75 -6.14 -0.75 5.56
N ALA A 76 -5.75 0.40 5.05
CA ALA A 76 -6.66 1.44 4.58
C ALA A 76 -5.94 2.33 3.58
N PRO A 77 -6.63 2.97 2.65
CA PRO A 77 -8.09 2.94 2.49
C PRO A 77 -8.54 1.63 1.86
N THR A 78 -9.83 1.36 1.97
CA THR A 78 -10.40 0.11 1.47
C THR A 78 -10.10 -0.10 -0.02
N GLN A 79 -10.22 0.95 -0.82
CA GLN A 79 -9.99 0.85 -2.26
C GLN A 79 -8.56 0.39 -2.57
N LEU A 80 -7.58 0.94 -1.87
CA LEU A 80 -6.19 0.54 -2.06
C LEU A 80 -5.97 -0.89 -1.59
N ARG A 81 -6.53 -1.23 -0.43
CA ARG A 81 -6.43 -2.58 0.10
C ARG A 81 -6.99 -3.61 -0.88
N GLU A 82 -8.19 -3.36 -1.42
CA GLU A 82 -8.82 -4.28 -2.35
C GLU A 82 -8.05 -4.36 -3.68
N PHE A 83 -7.54 -3.23 -4.13
CA PHE A 83 -6.74 -3.21 -5.37
C PHE A 83 -5.51 -4.11 -5.22
N VAL A 84 -4.76 -3.93 -4.14
CA VAL A 84 -3.54 -4.73 -3.90
C VAL A 84 -3.90 -6.20 -3.72
N ARG A 85 -4.94 -6.49 -2.96
CA ARG A 85 -5.39 -7.85 -2.73
C ARG A 85 -5.76 -8.55 -4.03
N ASN A 86 -6.48 -7.86 -4.91
CA ASN A 86 -6.90 -8.43 -6.19
C ASN A 86 -5.70 -8.69 -7.10
N GLU A 87 -4.71 -7.79 -7.10
CA GLU A 87 -3.50 -7.99 -7.90
C GLU A 87 -2.71 -9.19 -7.41
N ILE A 88 -2.61 -9.37 -6.10
CA ILE A 88 -1.92 -10.53 -5.53
C ILE A 88 -2.66 -11.80 -5.90
N SER A 89 -3.99 -11.81 -5.81
CA SER A 89 -4.80 -12.97 -6.18
C SER A 89 -4.62 -13.36 -7.64
N SER A 90 -4.62 -12.38 -8.53
CA SER A 90 -4.39 -12.63 -9.95
C SER A 90 -3.02 -13.22 -10.20
N THR A 91 -2.01 -12.66 -9.56
CA THR A 91 -0.64 -13.16 -9.69
C THR A 91 -0.53 -14.60 -9.19
N LEU A 92 -1.11 -14.88 -8.04
CA LEU A 92 -1.11 -16.23 -7.49
C LEU A 92 -1.80 -17.21 -8.43
N HIS A 93 -2.91 -16.80 -9.01
CA HIS A 93 -3.64 -17.62 -9.96
C HIS A 93 -2.77 -17.99 -11.17
N GLU A 94 -2.04 -17.01 -11.70
CA GLU A 94 -1.13 -17.27 -12.83
C GLU A 94 -0.05 -18.28 -12.46
N TYR A 95 0.52 -18.18 -11.27
CA TYR A 95 1.52 -19.13 -10.83
C TYR A 95 0.98 -20.54 -10.66
N ARG A 96 -0.31 -20.68 -10.37
CA ARG A 96 -0.93 -21.99 -10.25
C ARG A 96 -1.18 -22.66 -11.60
N LEU A 97 -1.17 -21.88 -12.67
CA LEU A 97 -1.41 -22.40 -14.02
C LEU A 97 -0.14 -22.91 -14.72
N VAL A 98 1.03 -22.60 -14.18
CA VAL A 98 2.29 -22.98 -14.84
C VAL A 98 3.08 -24.01 -14.06
#